data_612be56f04c3c786aa6ffde40e4d63ba
#
_entry.id   612be56f04c3c786aa6ffde40e4d63ba
#
_cell.length_a   1.000
_cell.length_b   1.000
_cell.length_c   1.000
_cell.angle_alpha   90.00
_cell.angle_beta   90.00
_cell.angle_gamma   90.00
#
_symmetry.space_group_name_H-M   'P 1'
#
loop_
_entity.id
_entity.type
_entity.pdbx_description
1 polymer ?
#
loop_
_entity_poly.entity_id
_entity_poly.type
_entity_poly.pdbx_seq_one_letter_code
_entity_poly.pdbx_strand_id
1 'polypeptide(L)'
;MDMDTRTRCGIIIACIALLTGYCIVDGIKAQVPSERRESVSFRTMGTVAAVTFYDPGDGVLQKGCETVKAEFEKIIRIANLYDSGSELAQLNRTAYQKEFFCSELLWQMILEAEYAFHFSGGAFDITVKPLMDLWGFYRKRGEAPNENEIKEALNKVGFHKIVLDKKKRSIRFTVPGMGIDLGGIAKGLALDLAAQKSAGLIERGVLDLGGNLKFLGGKKSYLVGIKNPSAPDRLSDKTFHAPPGSSVSTSGDYERKVIYGGKVYGHIIDPVSGYPERGKYSATVCCRSAMRADWLSTAVFLRGKKLAEKAEKEMNPCHIILVEK
;
A
#
# COMPACT_ATOMS: atom_id res chain seq x y z
N MET A 1 17.45 35.13 -17.84
CA MET A 1 18.03 33.91 -18.46
C MET A 1 17.14 32.75 -18.02
N ASP A 2 16.06 32.53 -18.80
CA ASP A 2 15.02 31.54 -18.48
C ASP A 2 15.52 30.13 -18.74
N MET A 3 15.68 29.36 -17.69
CA MET A 3 15.92 27.90 -17.80
C MET A 3 14.59 27.23 -18.12
N ASP A 4 14.55 26.61 -19.30
CA ASP A 4 13.43 25.92 -19.90
C ASP A 4 12.70 24.98 -18.91
N THR A 5 11.41 25.19 -18.72
CA THR A 5 10.50 24.43 -17.88
C THR A 5 10.48 22.92 -18.24
N ARG A 6 10.89 22.55 -19.45
CA ARG A 6 10.98 21.16 -19.94
C ARG A 6 12.10 20.35 -19.28
N THR A 7 13.23 20.99 -18.97
CA THR A 7 14.37 20.33 -18.30
C THR A 7 14.07 20.04 -16.82
N ARG A 8 13.25 20.88 -16.16
CA ARG A 8 12.83 20.64 -14.77
C ARG A 8 11.87 19.46 -14.62
N CYS A 9 10.99 19.22 -15.60
CA CYS A 9 10.12 18.03 -15.60
C CYS A 9 10.89 16.72 -15.74
N GLY A 10 11.94 16.66 -16.58
CA GLY A 10 12.76 15.47 -16.79
C GLY A 10 13.52 15.02 -15.53
N ILE A 11 14.06 15.97 -14.78
CA ILE A 11 14.83 15.68 -13.54
C ILE A 11 13.90 15.22 -12.41
N ILE A 12 12.70 15.78 -12.31
CA ILE A 12 11.71 15.39 -11.28
C ILE A 12 11.19 13.97 -11.55
N ILE A 13 11.00 13.58 -12.82
CA ILE A 13 10.55 12.23 -13.19
C ILE A 13 11.60 11.17 -12.84
N ALA A 14 12.88 11.46 -13.06
CA ALA A 14 13.97 10.56 -12.68
C ALA A 14 14.09 10.39 -11.15
N CYS A 15 13.89 11.47 -10.38
CA CYS A 15 13.92 11.42 -8.92
C CYS A 15 12.69 10.69 -8.32
N ILE A 16 11.52 10.77 -8.95
CA ILE A 16 10.31 10.09 -8.48
C ILE A 16 10.38 8.58 -8.75
N ALA A 17 10.91 8.16 -9.89
CA ALA A 17 11.17 6.76 -10.19
C ALA A 17 12.13 6.13 -9.16
N LEU A 18 13.10 6.89 -8.64
CA LEU A 18 14.03 6.46 -7.59
C LEU A 18 13.38 6.40 -6.20
N LEU A 19 12.34 7.20 -5.93
CA LEU A 19 11.67 7.25 -4.62
C LEU A 19 10.54 6.23 -4.48
N THR A 20 9.89 5.81 -5.57
CA THR A 20 8.71 4.93 -5.53
C THR A 20 9.01 3.44 -5.64
N GLY A 21 10.22 3.06 -5.99
CA GLY A 21 10.58 1.64 -6.02
C GLY A 21 10.30 0.91 -7.32
N TYR A 22 9.76 1.58 -8.31
CA TYR A 22 9.50 0.98 -9.60
C TYR A 22 9.96 1.91 -10.72
N CYS A 23 10.77 1.39 -11.61
CA CYS A 23 10.96 1.98 -12.93
C CYS A 23 10.15 1.18 -13.94
N ILE A 24 9.29 1.83 -14.68
CA ILE A 24 8.85 1.32 -15.98
C ILE A 24 10.05 1.58 -16.90
N VAL A 25 10.83 0.55 -17.18
CA VAL A 25 12.02 0.70 -18.03
C VAL A 25 11.59 0.60 -19.49
N ASP A 26 11.45 1.74 -20.15
CA ASP A 26 11.51 1.80 -21.61
C ASP A 26 12.97 1.63 -22.02
N GLY A 27 13.45 0.40 -22.10
CA GLY A 27 14.89 0.19 -22.31
C GLY A 27 15.30 -1.15 -22.90
N ILE A 28 14.52 -1.70 -23.82
CA ILE A 28 15.08 -2.57 -24.88
C ILE A 28 14.82 -1.83 -26.18
N LYS A 29 15.91 -1.54 -26.95
CA LYS A 29 15.85 -1.03 -28.32
C LYS A 29 15.19 -2.06 -29.24
N ALA A 30 13.88 -2.21 -29.15
CA ALA A 30 13.04 -2.63 -30.25
C ALA A 30 12.29 -1.37 -30.66
N GLN A 31 12.24 -1.07 -31.94
CA GLN A 31 11.49 0.06 -32.52
C GLN A 31 9.99 -0.08 -32.13
N VAL A 32 9.66 0.33 -30.91
CA VAL A 32 8.30 0.64 -30.50
C VAL A 32 8.09 2.09 -30.90
N PRO A 33 7.04 2.47 -31.64
CA PRO A 33 6.68 3.86 -31.81
C PRO A 33 6.70 4.51 -30.42
N SER A 34 7.36 5.65 -30.26
CA SER A 34 7.46 6.38 -29.02
C SER A 34 6.05 6.83 -28.61
N GLU A 35 5.35 6.02 -27.80
CA GLU A 35 4.06 6.42 -27.24
C GLU A 35 4.28 7.70 -26.44
N ARG A 36 3.55 8.77 -26.79
CA ARG A 36 3.58 10.03 -26.03
C ARG A 36 3.13 9.72 -24.61
N ARG A 37 3.90 10.13 -23.63
CA ARG A 37 3.62 9.91 -22.22
C ARG A 37 3.52 11.23 -21.48
N GLU A 38 2.45 11.43 -20.76
CA GLU A 38 2.26 12.58 -19.89
C GLU A 38 2.04 12.12 -18.45
N SER A 39 2.64 12.83 -17.50
CA SER A 39 2.60 12.47 -16.07
C SER A 39 2.48 13.70 -15.19
N VAL A 40 1.67 13.58 -14.13
CA VAL A 40 1.54 14.56 -13.05
C VAL A 40 1.76 13.88 -11.72
N SER A 41 2.54 14.51 -10.84
CA SER A 41 2.81 14.01 -9.49
C SER A 41 2.32 14.99 -8.44
N PHE A 42 1.86 14.46 -7.30
CA PHE A 42 1.41 15.25 -6.15
C PHE A 42 1.57 14.49 -4.84
N ARG A 43 1.61 15.22 -3.70
CA ARG A 43 1.68 14.61 -2.38
C ARG A 43 0.29 14.25 -1.87
N THR A 44 0.13 13.03 -1.36
CA THR A 44 -1.12 12.53 -0.77
C THR A 44 -0.84 11.30 0.10
N MET A 45 -1.71 10.99 1.07
CA MET A 45 -1.64 9.80 1.94
C MET A 45 -0.24 9.54 2.54
N GLY A 46 0.48 10.60 2.91
CA GLY A 46 1.83 10.51 3.48
C GLY A 46 2.94 10.10 2.51
N THR A 47 2.66 10.09 1.20
CA THR A 47 3.59 9.70 0.15
C THR A 47 3.47 10.61 -1.09
N VAL A 48 4.08 10.20 -2.19
CA VAL A 48 3.90 10.82 -3.52
C VAL A 48 3.03 9.90 -4.37
N ALA A 49 2.06 10.49 -5.06
CA ALA A 49 1.30 9.83 -6.10
C ALA A 49 1.72 10.37 -7.47
N ALA A 50 1.63 9.52 -8.50
CA ALA A 50 1.79 9.91 -9.90
C ALA A 50 0.65 9.32 -10.75
N VAL A 51 0.14 10.13 -11.66
CA VAL A 51 -0.81 9.76 -12.70
C VAL A 51 -0.09 9.85 -14.02
N THR A 52 0.05 8.75 -14.73
CA THR A 52 0.72 8.68 -16.03
C THR A 52 -0.24 8.12 -17.06
N PHE A 53 -0.44 8.87 -18.15
CA PHE A 53 -1.26 8.44 -19.28
C PHE A 53 -0.40 8.35 -20.54
N TYR A 54 -0.75 7.39 -21.39
CA TYR A 54 -0.11 7.16 -22.69
C TYR A 54 -1.04 7.65 -23.79
N ASP A 55 -0.49 8.47 -24.69
CA ASP A 55 -1.21 9.12 -25.80
C ASP A 55 -2.54 9.81 -25.38
N PRO A 56 -2.53 10.60 -24.28
CA PRO A 56 -3.75 11.28 -23.86
C PRO A 56 -4.15 12.35 -24.87
N GLY A 57 -5.46 12.48 -25.10
CA GLY A 57 -6.02 13.64 -25.77
C GLY A 57 -5.88 14.92 -24.93
N ASP A 58 -6.11 16.07 -25.54
CA ASP A 58 -5.96 17.36 -24.87
C ASP A 58 -6.87 17.47 -23.62
N GLY A 59 -6.29 17.90 -22.51
CA GLY A 59 -6.97 18.06 -21.23
C GLY A 59 -7.32 16.76 -20.49
N VAL A 60 -7.11 15.60 -21.09
CA VAL A 60 -7.46 14.29 -20.49
C VAL A 60 -6.62 14.01 -19.25
N LEU A 61 -5.31 14.32 -19.26
CA LEU A 61 -4.45 14.12 -18.10
C LEU A 61 -4.92 14.96 -16.91
N GLN A 62 -5.26 16.22 -17.12
CA GLN A 62 -5.74 17.10 -16.05
C GLN A 62 -7.04 16.56 -15.43
N LYS A 63 -8.03 16.23 -16.27
CA LYS A 63 -9.30 15.65 -15.82
C LYS A 63 -9.10 14.33 -15.07
N GLY A 64 -8.23 13.47 -15.58
CA GLY A 64 -7.87 12.20 -14.92
C GLY A 64 -7.21 12.43 -13.56
N CYS A 65 -6.27 13.38 -13.47
CA CYS A 65 -5.61 13.73 -12.23
C CYS A 65 -6.59 14.27 -11.17
N GLU A 66 -7.53 15.12 -11.56
CA GLU A 66 -8.60 15.63 -10.67
C GLU A 66 -9.50 14.49 -10.19
N THR A 67 -9.88 13.58 -11.08
CA THR A 67 -10.66 12.37 -10.75
C THR A 67 -9.93 11.50 -9.73
N VAL A 68 -8.64 11.21 -9.97
CA VAL A 68 -7.81 10.40 -9.05
C VAL A 68 -7.67 11.06 -7.69
N LYS A 69 -7.40 12.37 -7.65
CA LYS A 69 -7.31 13.13 -6.39
C LYS A 69 -8.61 13.07 -5.58
N ALA A 70 -9.75 13.22 -6.24
CA ALA A 70 -11.05 13.18 -5.58
C ALA A 70 -11.32 11.80 -4.92
N GLU A 71 -10.93 10.69 -5.57
CA GLU A 71 -11.06 9.36 -4.98
C GLU A 71 -10.08 9.14 -3.80
N PHE A 72 -8.85 9.61 -3.91
CA PHE A 72 -7.88 9.54 -2.81
C PHE A 72 -8.34 10.34 -1.58
N GLU A 73 -8.91 11.53 -1.80
CA GLU A 73 -9.46 12.36 -0.70
C GLU A 73 -10.61 11.68 0.04
N LYS A 74 -11.42 10.86 -0.62
CA LYS A 74 -12.46 10.06 0.06
C LYS A 74 -11.83 9.08 1.06
N ILE A 75 -10.78 8.38 0.65
CA ILE A 75 -10.09 7.41 1.51
C ILE A 75 -9.31 8.12 2.63
N ILE A 76 -8.72 9.28 2.37
CA ILE A 76 -8.06 10.09 3.40
C ILE A 76 -9.04 10.47 4.50
N ARG A 77 -10.23 10.97 4.18
CA ARG A 77 -11.25 11.33 5.18
C ARG A 77 -11.70 10.13 6.03
N ILE A 78 -11.61 8.92 5.48
CA ILE A 78 -11.99 7.70 6.20
C ILE A 78 -10.82 7.13 7.00
N ALA A 79 -9.66 6.93 6.39
CA ALA A 79 -8.59 6.07 6.89
C ALA A 79 -7.38 6.82 7.48
N ASN A 80 -7.40 8.14 7.57
CA ASN A 80 -6.28 8.91 8.11
C ASN A 80 -6.21 8.86 9.63
N LEU A 81 -5.29 8.08 10.19
CA LEU A 81 -5.04 7.98 11.63
C LEU A 81 -4.54 9.28 12.28
N TYR A 82 -3.96 10.19 11.52
CA TYR A 82 -3.39 11.45 12.01
C TYR A 82 -4.42 12.58 12.08
N ASP A 83 -5.58 12.40 11.43
CA ASP A 83 -6.70 13.33 11.50
C ASP A 83 -7.72 12.82 12.51
N SER A 84 -7.87 13.56 13.61
CA SER A 84 -8.84 13.23 14.67
C SER A 84 -10.30 13.27 14.18
N GLY A 85 -10.58 13.94 13.07
CA GLY A 85 -11.88 14.01 12.42
C GLY A 85 -12.18 12.82 11.50
N SER A 86 -11.17 12.03 11.13
CA SER A 86 -11.36 10.88 10.25
C SER A 86 -12.27 9.82 10.89
N GLU A 87 -12.96 9.05 10.05
CA GLU A 87 -13.85 7.99 10.52
C GLU A 87 -13.08 6.91 11.30
N LEU A 88 -11.89 6.50 10.83
CA LEU A 88 -11.02 5.56 11.51
C LEU A 88 -10.56 6.05 12.89
N ALA A 89 -10.21 7.33 13.01
CA ALA A 89 -9.82 7.90 14.29
C ALA A 89 -11.01 7.93 15.28
N GLN A 90 -12.23 8.21 14.80
CA GLN A 90 -13.46 8.14 15.61
C GLN A 90 -13.75 6.70 16.05
N LEU A 91 -13.66 5.73 15.14
CA LEU A 91 -13.80 4.31 15.45
C LEU A 91 -12.80 3.90 16.54
N ASN A 92 -11.52 4.19 16.38
CA ASN A 92 -10.48 3.84 17.35
C ASN A 92 -10.69 4.44 18.73
N ARG A 93 -11.36 5.60 18.84
CA ARG A 93 -11.68 6.21 20.14
C ARG A 93 -12.90 5.61 20.81
N THR A 94 -13.86 5.12 20.05
CA THR A 94 -15.20 4.82 20.59
C THR A 94 -15.63 3.36 20.53
N ALA A 95 -15.01 2.55 19.64
CA ALA A 95 -15.47 1.18 19.38
C ALA A 95 -15.32 0.21 20.56
N TYR A 96 -14.55 0.56 21.60
CA TYR A 96 -14.54 -0.21 22.84
C TYR A 96 -15.74 0.11 23.74
N GLN A 97 -16.12 1.40 23.86
CA GLN A 97 -17.21 1.82 24.73
C GLN A 97 -18.59 1.51 24.14
N LYS A 98 -18.73 1.64 22.83
CA LYS A 98 -19.99 1.43 22.11
C LYS A 98 -19.78 0.89 20.72
N GLU A 99 -20.82 0.33 20.15
CA GLU A 99 -20.88 -0.08 18.74
C GLU A 99 -20.64 1.13 17.83
N PHE A 100 -19.76 0.97 16.82
CA PHE A 100 -19.46 1.99 15.83
C PHE A 100 -19.99 1.55 14.46
N PHE A 101 -20.82 2.38 13.85
CA PHE A 101 -21.41 2.14 12.53
C PHE A 101 -20.49 2.67 11.45
N CYS A 102 -20.09 1.82 10.53
CA CYS A 102 -19.12 2.12 9.49
C CYS A 102 -19.78 2.64 8.22
N SER A 103 -19.15 3.62 7.57
CA SER A 103 -19.44 3.96 6.18
C SER A 103 -19.18 2.75 5.27
N GLU A 104 -19.71 2.78 4.06
CA GLU A 104 -19.56 1.67 3.12
C GLU A 104 -18.09 1.36 2.79
N LEU A 105 -17.27 2.39 2.56
CA LEU A 105 -15.85 2.20 2.22
C LEU A 105 -15.01 1.72 3.42
N LEU A 106 -15.29 2.22 4.63
CA LEU A 106 -14.63 1.70 5.83
C LEU A 106 -15.02 0.24 6.06
N TRP A 107 -16.29 -0.08 5.90
CA TRP A 107 -16.80 -1.44 6.04
C TRP A 107 -16.16 -2.40 5.01
N GLN A 108 -16.02 -1.96 3.76
CA GLN A 108 -15.33 -2.73 2.73
C GLN A 108 -13.89 -3.07 3.13
N MET A 109 -13.13 -2.09 3.65
CA MET A 109 -11.76 -2.33 4.14
C MET A 109 -11.73 -3.30 5.31
N ILE A 110 -12.67 -3.21 6.25
CA ILE A 110 -12.78 -4.11 7.41
C ILE A 110 -13.07 -5.54 6.98
N LEU A 111 -14.01 -5.75 6.05
CA LEU A 111 -14.32 -7.10 5.54
C LEU A 111 -13.15 -7.72 4.76
N GLU A 112 -12.46 -6.94 3.93
CA GLU A 112 -11.26 -7.45 3.26
C GLU A 112 -10.13 -7.74 4.26
N ALA A 113 -10.01 -6.95 5.34
CA ALA A 113 -9.05 -7.21 6.42
C ALA A 113 -9.41 -8.47 7.22
N GLU A 114 -10.71 -8.75 7.47
CA GLU A 114 -11.17 -10.02 8.04
C GLU A 114 -10.72 -11.20 7.17
N TYR A 115 -10.97 -11.11 5.87
CA TYR A 115 -10.53 -12.11 4.91
C TYR A 115 -9.01 -12.28 4.90
N ALA A 116 -8.27 -11.18 4.86
CA ALA A 116 -6.80 -11.17 4.86
C ALA A 116 -6.22 -11.81 6.13
N PHE A 117 -6.80 -11.52 7.31
CA PHE A 117 -6.43 -12.12 8.58
C PHE A 117 -6.57 -13.64 8.54
N HIS A 118 -7.73 -14.15 8.14
CA HIS A 118 -7.98 -15.59 8.07
C HIS A 118 -7.13 -16.27 7.01
N PHE A 119 -7.03 -15.69 5.82
CA PHE A 119 -6.24 -16.24 4.72
C PHE A 119 -4.76 -16.37 5.06
N SER A 120 -4.20 -15.33 5.68
CA SER A 120 -2.77 -15.26 6.03
C SER A 120 -2.41 -15.98 7.34
N GLY A 121 -3.42 -16.52 8.07
CA GLY A 121 -3.19 -17.11 9.40
C GLY A 121 -2.73 -16.06 10.42
N GLY A 122 -3.31 -14.85 10.34
CA GLY A 122 -3.02 -13.75 11.24
C GLY A 122 -1.75 -12.96 10.89
N ALA A 123 -1.09 -13.23 9.76
CA ALA A 123 0.08 -12.44 9.35
C ALA A 123 -0.29 -11.00 8.97
N PHE A 124 -1.40 -10.82 8.27
CA PHE A 124 -2.00 -9.50 8.10
C PHE A 124 -3.07 -9.28 9.15
N ASP A 125 -2.86 -8.33 10.03
CA ASP A 125 -3.80 -7.98 11.09
C ASP A 125 -3.86 -6.47 11.28
N ILE A 126 -4.98 -5.86 10.95
CA ILE A 126 -5.19 -4.41 11.10
C ILE A 126 -5.19 -3.96 12.56
N THR A 127 -5.28 -4.87 13.53
CA THR A 127 -5.27 -4.53 14.96
C THR A 127 -3.87 -4.25 15.51
N VAL A 128 -2.83 -4.22 14.66
CA VAL A 128 -1.44 -3.91 15.04
C VAL A 128 -1.21 -2.49 15.54
N LYS A 129 -2.22 -1.62 15.51
CA LYS A 129 -2.09 -0.21 15.91
C LYS A 129 -1.43 -0.02 17.29
N PRO A 130 -1.75 -0.76 18.36
CA PRO A 130 -1.07 -0.63 19.65
C PRO A 130 0.43 -0.90 19.58
N LEU A 131 0.86 -1.85 18.74
CA LEU A 131 2.28 -2.13 18.50
C LEU A 131 2.95 -1.02 17.69
N MET A 132 2.27 -0.48 16.68
CA MET A 132 2.77 0.64 15.87
C MET A 132 2.97 1.90 16.72
N ASP A 133 2.05 2.19 17.64
CA ASP A 133 2.17 3.26 18.62
C ASP A 133 3.38 3.00 19.55
N LEU A 134 3.50 1.78 20.09
CA LEU A 134 4.55 1.38 21.00
C LEU A 134 5.94 1.50 20.37
N TRP A 135 6.12 1.04 19.12
CA TRP A 135 7.37 1.12 18.38
C TRP A 135 7.70 2.53 17.87
N GLY A 136 6.84 3.51 18.07
CA GLY A 136 7.11 4.91 17.73
C GLY A 136 6.91 5.26 16.25
N PHE A 137 6.18 4.44 15.48
CA PHE A 137 5.91 4.71 14.06
C PHE A 137 4.93 5.86 13.82
N TYR A 138 4.09 6.19 14.80
CA TYR A 138 3.20 7.38 14.75
C TYR A 138 3.78 8.55 15.52
N ARG A 139 4.38 8.29 16.69
CA ARG A 139 5.06 9.31 17.52
C ARG A 139 6.42 8.78 17.94
N LYS A 140 7.47 9.52 17.64
CA LYS A 140 8.84 9.15 18.03
C LYS A 140 8.93 8.87 19.54
N ARG A 141 9.62 7.80 19.89
CA ARG A 141 10.04 7.53 21.27
C ARG A 141 11.57 7.50 21.36
N GLY A 142 12.10 7.63 22.57
CA GLY A 142 13.55 7.75 22.81
C GLY A 142 14.30 6.43 22.70
N GLU A 143 13.63 5.29 22.97
CA GLU A 143 14.25 3.96 23.07
C GLU A 143 13.34 2.87 22.53
N ALA A 144 13.90 1.68 22.26
CA ALA A 144 13.12 0.52 21.86
C ALA A 144 12.22 0.05 23.01
N PRO A 145 11.02 -0.48 22.74
CA PRO A 145 10.18 -1.06 23.78
C PRO A 145 10.84 -2.30 24.40
N ASN A 146 10.60 -2.49 25.70
CA ASN A 146 11.01 -3.70 26.41
C ASN A 146 9.99 -4.84 26.21
N GLU A 147 10.36 -6.05 26.62
CA GLU A 147 9.53 -7.25 26.45
C GLU A 147 8.17 -7.16 27.15
N ASN A 148 8.09 -6.53 28.33
CA ASN A 148 6.84 -6.40 29.07
C ASN A 148 5.88 -5.44 28.35
N GLU A 149 6.39 -4.31 27.86
CA GLU A 149 5.60 -3.36 27.04
C GLU A 149 5.05 -4.04 25.77
N ILE A 150 5.88 -4.87 25.10
CA ILE A 150 5.45 -5.63 23.92
C ILE A 150 4.35 -6.64 24.27
N LYS A 151 4.51 -7.38 25.37
CA LYS A 151 3.47 -8.33 25.85
C LYS A 151 2.15 -7.62 26.16
N GLU A 152 2.20 -6.47 26.83
CA GLU A 152 1.02 -5.66 27.11
C GLU A 152 0.34 -5.15 25.82
N ALA A 153 1.10 -4.73 24.84
CA ALA A 153 0.56 -4.30 23.55
C ALA A 153 -0.04 -5.48 22.78
N LEU A 154 0.58 -6.65 22.79
CA LEU A 154 0.07 -7.88 22.16
C LEU A 154 -1.29 -8.32 22.76
N ASN A 155 -1.54 -8.08 24.04
CA ASN A 155 -2.85 -8.34 24.65
C ASN A 155 -3.99 -7.54 24.00
N LYS A 156 -3.67 -6.46 23.28
CA LYS A 156 -4.61 -5.57 22.56
C LYS A 156 -4.66 -5.86 21.07
N VAL A 157 -3.89 -6.82 20.57
CA VAL A 157 -3.78 -7.19 19.14
C VAL A 157 -4.50 -8.51 18.90
N GLY A 158 -5.12 -8.66 17.76
CA GLY A 158 -5.82 -9.85 17.28
C GLY A 158 -7.21 -9.54 16.74
N PHE A 159 -7.40 -9.80 15.44
CA PHE A 159 -8.69 -9.56 14.77
C PHE A 159 -9.87 -10.31 15.42
N HIS A 160 -9.61 -11.47 16.02
CA HIS A 160 -10.61 -12.25 16.77
C HIS A 160 -11.17 -11.52 17.99
N LYS A 161 -10.57 -10.39 18.42
CA LYS A 161 -11.06 -9.52 19.49
C LYS A 161 -11.98 -8.40 18.96
N ILE A 162 -12.32 -8.45 17.68
CA ILE A 162 -13.29 -7.56 17.05
C ILE A 162 -14.62 -8.31 16.89
N VAL A 163 -15.71 -7.68 17.27
CA VAL A 163 -17.07 -8.15 16.99
C VAL A 163 -17.60 -7.34 15.81
N LEU A 164 -18.01 -8.04 14.74
CA LEU A 164 -18.64 -7.45 13.55
C LEU A 164 -20.12 -7.83 13.49
N ASP A 165 -20.99 -6.84 13.34
CA ASP A 165 -22.38 -7.05 12.93
C ASP A 165 -22.51 -6.74 11.43
N LYS A 166 -22.56 -7.80 10.60
CA LYS A 166 -22.61 -7.67 9.14
C LYS A 166 -23.93 -7.08 8.63
N LYS A 167 -25.01 -7.19 9.39
CA LYS A 167 -26.31 -6.61 9.02
C LYS A 167 -26.34 -5.10 9.23
N LYS A 168 -25.77 -4.65 10.33
CA LYS A 168 -25.73 -3.24 10.71
C LYS A 168 -24.50 -2.49 10.15
N ARG A 169 -23.52 -3.21 9.59
CA ARG A 169 -22.20 -2.68 9.26
C ARG A 169 -21.53 -1.99 10.44
N SER A 170 -21.48 -2.68 11.58
CA SER A 170 -20.92 -2.13 12.80
C SER A 170 -19.79 -2.97 13.36
N ILE A 171 -18.95 -2.31 14.14
CA ILE A 171 -17.76 -2.88 14.77
C ILE A 171 -17.71 -2.52 16.25
N ARG A 172 -17.25 -3.47 17.07
CA ARG A 172 -16.98 -3.26 18.48
C ARG A 172 -15.66 -3.95 18.88
N PHE A 173 -14.86 -3.27 19.67
CA PHE A 173 -13.67 -3.86 20.30
C PHE A 173 -14.04 -4.53 21.62
N THR A 174 -13.44 -5.68 21.89
CA THR A 174 -13.69 -6.42 23.15
C THR A 174 -12.63 -6.15 24.22
N VAL A 175 -11.52 -5.50 23.87
CA VAL A 175 -10.41 -5.21 24.79
C VAL A 175 -10.14 -3.70 24.83
N PRO A 176 -9.97 -3.10 26.03
CA PRO A 176 -9.64 -1.69 26.15
C PRO A 176 -8.25 -1.39 25.57
N GLY A 177 -8.13 -0.25 24.89
CA GLY A 177 -6.88 0.18 24.26
C GLY A 177 -6.55 -0.53 22.95
N MET A 178 -7.46 -1.35 22.41
CA MET A 178 -7.39 -1.78 21.01
C MET A 178 -7.46 -0.60 20.05
N GLY A 179 -6.96 -0.81 18.85
CA GLY A 179 -7.13 0.08 17.73
C GLY A 179 -6.73 -0.61 16.44
N ILE A 180 -7.22 -0.10 15.32
CA ILE A 180 -6.91 -0.62 14.00
C ILE A 180 -6.14 0.41 13.17
N ASP A 181 -5.27 -0.08 12.29
CA ASP A 181 -4.54 0.66 11.26
C ASP A 181 -4.87 0.07 9.89
N LEU A 182 -5.25 0.92 8.96
CA LEU A 182 -5.60 0.53 7.60
C LEU A 182 -4.50 0.85 6.58
N GLY A 183 -3.30 1.24 7.02
CA GLY A 183 -2.19 1.64 6.16
C GLY A 183 -1.73 0.59 5.15
N GLY A 184 -1.91 -0.70 5.46
CA GLY A 184 -1.59 -1.81 4.56
C GLY A 184 -2.72 -2.25 3.61
N ILE A 185 -3.82 -1.47 3.52
CA ILE A 185 -4.98 -1.82 2.68
C ILE A 185 -5.63 -0.59 2.02
N ALA A 186 -5.52 0.57 2.66
CA ALA A 186 -6.22 1.79 2.23
C ALA A 186 -5.68 2.36 0.91
N LYS A 187 -4.36 2.27 0.67
CA LYS A 187 -3.77 2.72 -0.59
C LYS A 187 -4.26 1.90 -1.77
N GLY A 188 -4.36 0.58 -1.56
CA GLY A 188 -4.91 -0.33 -2.56
C GLY A 188 -6.35 0.00 -2.92
N LEU A 189 -7.23 0.23 -1.93
CA LEU A 189 -8.61 0.64 -2.19
C LEU A 189 -8.69 1.97 -2.93
N ALA A 190 -7.88 2.96 -2.54
CA ALA A 190 -7.82 4.26 -3.22
C ALA A 190 -7.50 4.11 -4.71
N LEU A 191 -6.52 3.26 -5.04
CA LEU A 191 -6.15 2.96 -6.42
C LEU A 191 -7.25 2.23 -7.19
N ASP A 192 -7.93 1.25 -6.58
CA ASP A 192 -9.03 0.53 -7.23
C ASP A 192 -10.20 1.48 -7.55
N LEU A 193 -10.57 2.36 -6.62
CA LEU A 193 -11.62 3.38 -6.84
C LEU A 193 -11.22 4.40 -7.91
N ALA A 194 -9.99 4.91 -7.84
CA ALA A 194 -9.48 5.86 -8.83
C ALA A 194 -9.45 5.24 -10.24
N ALA A 195 -9.01 3.98 -10.37
CA ALA A 195 -9.02 3.27 -11.64
C ALA A 195 -10.44 3.07 -12.19
N GLN A 196 -11.38 2.70 -11.33
CA GLN A 196 -12.78 2.53 -11.71
C GLN A 196 -13.38 3.84 -12.24
N LYS A 197 -13.11 4.97 -11.57
CA LYS A 197 -13.60 6.29 -11.97
C LYS A 197 -12.90 6.86 -13.20
N SER A 198 -11.66 6.45 -13.44
CA SER A 198 -10.89 6.85 -14.62
C SER A 198 -11.16 5.95 -15.84
N ALA A 199 -11.94 4.87 -15.68
CA ALA A 199 -12.31 3.99 -16.79
C ALA A 199 -13.05 4.79 -17.87
N GLY A 200 -12.61 4.65 -19.13
CA GLY A 200 -13.14 5.39 -20.28
C GLY A 200 -12.56 6.79 -20.50
N LEU A 201 -11.77 7.33 -19.57
CA LEU A 201 -11.04 8.59 -19.81
C LEU A 201 -9.77 8.38 -20.62
N ILE A 202 -9.14 7.24 -20.46
CA ILE A 202 -7.86 6.90 -21.11
C ILE A 202 -7.81 5.41 -21.45
N GLU A 203 -7.26 5.08 -22.61
CA GLU A 203 -7.08 3.69 -22.99
C GLU A 203 -5.96 2.99 -22.23
N ARG A 204 -4.88 3.73 -21.89
CA ARG A 204 -3.69 3.17 -21.26
C ARG A 204 -3.06 4.15 -20.28
N GLY A 205 -2.76 3.70 -19.07
CA GLY A 205 -2.15 4.54 -18.03
C GLY A 205 -1.67 3.77 -16.83
N VAL A 206 -0.99 4.49 -15.92
CA VAL A 206 -0.53 3.97 -14.64
C VAL A 206 -0.87 4.96 -13.54
N LEU A 207 -1.48 4.48 -12.47
CA LEU A 207 -1.61 5.19 -11.21
C LEU A 207 -0.58 4.62 -10.24
N ASP A 208 0.26 5.49 -9.68
CA ASP A 208 1.23 5.16 -8.64
C ASP A 208 0.83 5.88 -7.35
N LEU A 209 0.78 5.15 -6.25
CA LEU A 209 0.53 5.69 -4.91
C LEU A 209 1.56 5.13 -3.93
N GLY A 210 2.72 5.78 -3.88
CA GLY A 210 3.80 5.39 -2.98
C GLY A 210 4.36 3.99 -3.26
N GLY A 211 4.48 3.63 -4.54
CA GLY A 211 4.98 2.34 -4.99
C GLY A 211 3.91 1.24 -5.14
N ASN A 212 2.66 1.50 -4.74
CA ASN A 212 1.55 0.68 -5.16
C ASN A 212 1.08 1.15 -6.53
N LEU A 213 1.06 0.26 -7.51
CA LEU A 213 0.73 0.56 -8.90
C LEU A 213 -0.62 -0.02 -9.30
N LYS A 214 -1.36 0.74 -10.10
CA LYS A 214 -2.56 0.27 -10.81
C LYS A 214 -2.42 0.56 -12.29
N PHE A 215 -2.48 -0.47 -13.11
CA PHE A 215 -2.38 -0.38 -14.57
C PHE A 215 -3.76 -0.22 -15.19
N LEU A 216 -3.96 0.89 -15.88
CA LEU A 216 -5.22 1.18 -16.56
C LEU A 216 -5.19 0.60 -17.96
N GLY A 217 -6.26 -0.06 -18.37
CA GLY A 217 -6.59 -0.42 -19.74
C GLY A 217 -5.45 -0.88 -20.65
N GLY A 218 -5.70 -0.78 -21.96
CA GLY A 218 -4.76 -1.12 -23.02
C GLY A 218 -4.76 -2.60 -23.40
N LYS A 219 -4.08 -2.91 -24.52
CA LYS A 219 -3.90 -4.28 -25.03
C LYS A 219 -2.53 -4.87 -24.70
N LYS A 220 -1.55 -4.00 -24.38
CA LYS A 220 -0.17 -4.38 -24.07
C LYS A 220 0.04 -4.47 -22.58
N SER A 221 0.80 -5.46 -22.12
CA SER A 221 1.27 -5.54 -20.74
C SER A 221 2.28 -4.43 -20.41
N TYR A 222 2.48 -4.20 -19.12
CA TYR A 222 3.42 -3.22 -18.59
C TYR A 222 4.67 -3.94 -18.06
N LEU A 223 5.85 -3.54 -18.50
CA LEU A 223 7.09 -4.05 -17.94
C LEU A 223 7.33 -3.41 -16.56
N VAL A 224 7.47 -4.25 -15.54
CA VAL A 224 7.68 -3.83 -14.15
C VAL A 224 9.05 -4.30 -13.68
N GLY A 225 9.90 -3.38 -13.23
CA GLY A 225 11.14 -3.66 -12.55
C GLY A 225 10.95 -3.66 -11.03
N ILE A 226 11.60 -4.57 -10.32
CA ILE A 226 11.53 -4.68 -8.87
C ILE A 226 12.81 -4.13 -8.26
N LYS A 227 12.68 -3.30 -7.21
CA LYS A 227 13.83 -2.79 -6.45
C LYS A 227 14.65 -3.91 -5.83
N ASN A 228 15.96 -3.72 -5.82
CA ASN A 228 16.85 -4.57 -5.04
C ASN A 228 16.71 -4.20 -3.55
N PRO A 229 16.27 -5.12 -2.67
CA PRO A 229 16.08 -4.82 -1.25
C PRO A 229 17.38 -4.51 -0.50
N SER A 230 18.53 -4.95 -1.03
CA SER A 230 19.87 -4.64 -0.49
C SER A 230 20.41 -3.30 -0.97
N ALA A 231 19.93 -2.81 -2.12
CA ALA A 231 20.31 -1.53 -2.72
C ALA A 231 19.05 -0.85 -3.31
N PRO A 232 18.19 -0.23 -2.46
CA PRO A 232 16.87 0.27 -2.87
C PRO A 232 16.89 1.44 -3.88
N ASP A 233 18.04 1.96 -4.20
CA ASP A 233 18.31 2.92 -5.27
C ASP A 233 18.51 2.25 -6.66
N ARG A 234 18.56 0.90 -6.70
CA ARG A 234 18.77 0.10 -7.91
C ARG A 234 17.64 -0.90 -8.11
N LEU A 235 17.44 -1.30 -9.37
CA LEU A 235 16.59 -2.45 -9.69
C LEU A 235 17.34 -3.76 -9.42
N SER A 236 16.58 -4.78 -9.05
CA SER A 236 17.06 -6.15 -9.09
C SER A 236 17.15 -6.66 -10.54
N ASP A 237 17.62 -7.86 -10.73
CA ASP A 237 17.60 -8.60 -12.01
C ASP A 237 16.19 -9.09 -12.38
N LYS A 238 15.21 -8.96 -11.46
CA LYS A 238 13.86 -9.45 -11.67
C LYS A 238 12.96 -8.38 -12.27
N THR A 239 12.38 -8.72 -13.41
CA THR A 239 11.33 -7.96 -14.07
C THR A 239 10.19 -8.89 -14.47
N PHE A 240 8.99 -8.36 -14.65
CA PHE A 240 7.88 -9.13 -15.17
C PHE A 240 6.90 -8.25 -15.93
N HIS A 241 6.02 -8.88 -16.71
CA HIS A 241 4.97 -8.20 -17.45
C HIS A 241 3.65 -8.23 -16.67
N ALA A 242 3.22 -7.08 -16.16
CA ALA A 242 1.94 -6.90 -15.50
C ALA A 242 0.83 -6.75 -16.55
N PRO A 243 -0.25 -7.55 -16.47
CA PRO A 243 -1.38 -7.43 -17.40
C PRO A 243 -2.10 -6.08 -17.25
N PRO A 244 -2.77 -5.57 -18.30
CA PRO A 244 -3.68 -4.44 -18.18
C PRO A 244 -4.78 -4.70 -17.13
N GLY A 245 -5.11 -3.67 -16.35
CA GLY A 245 -6.10 -3.76 -15.28
C GLY A 245 -5.58 -4.42 -13.99
N SER A 246 -4.35 -4.93 -13.97
CA SER A 246 -3.72 -5.46 -12.76
C SER A 246 -3.17 -4.34 -11.86
N SER A 247 -2.74 -4.75 -10.68
CA SER A 247 -2.11 -3.89 -9.68
C SER A 247 -0.88 -4.57 -9.14
N VAL A 248 0.11 -3.80 -8.73
CA VAL A 248 1.35 -4.29 -8.13
C VAL A 248 1.60 -3.56 -6.83
N SER A 249 1.89 -4.32 -5.77
CA SER A 249 2.33 -3.78 -4.48
C SER A 249 3.58 -4.51 -4.02
N THR A 250 4.50 -3.79 -3.38
CA THR A 250 5.70 -4.40 -2.79
C THR A 250 5.80 -4.01 -1.33
N SER A 251 6.12 -4.98 -0.49
CA SER A 251 6.46 -4.78 0.91
C SER A 251 7.92 -5.12 1.16
N GLY A 252 8.58 -4.26 1.95
CA GLY A 252 9.97 -4.41 2.36
C GLY A 252 10.27 -3.58 3.60
N ASP A 253 11.39 -3.85 4.27
CA ASP A 253 11.79 -3.17 5.51
C ASP A 253 12.59 -1.88 5.28
N TYR A 254 12.73 -1.44 4.04
CA TYR A 254 13.53 -0.28 3.65
C TYR A 254 12.75 1.03 3.54
N GLU A 255 11.40 1.03 3.63
CA GLU A 255 10.57 2.23 3.40
C GLU A 255 10.51 3.15 4.61
N ARG A 256 9.84 2.74 5.70
CA ARG A 256 9.73 3.53 6.94
C ARG A 256 10.49 2.83 8.06
N LYS A 257 11.31 3.60 8.81
CA LYS A 257 12.22 3.06 9.81
C LYS A 257 12.24 3.90 11.06
N VAL A 258 12.48 3.24 12.19
CA VAL A 258 12.90 3.87 13.46
C VAL A 258 14.28 3.32 13.86
N ILE A 259 15.06 4.09 14.59
CA ILE A 259 16.42 3.71 15.00
C ILE A 259 16.52 3.84 16.50
N TYR A 260 16.90 2.74 17.17
CA TYR A 260 17.14 2.69 18.62
C TYR A 260 18.47 2.00 18.90
N GLY A 261 19.36 2.65 19.68
CA GLY A 261 20.66 2.08 20.01
C GLY A 261 21.47 1.64 18.77
N GLY A 262 21.41 2.39 17.67
CA GLY A 262 22.08 2.07 16.41
C GLY A 262 21.43 0.93 15.60
N LYS A 263 20.38 0.28 16.11
CA LYS A 263 19.62 -0.77 15.39
C LYS A 263 18.47 -0.16 14.63
N VAL A 264 18.31 -0.57 13.35
CA VAL A 264 17.24 -0.13 12.46
C VAL A 264 16.07 -1.12 12.55
N TYR A 265 14.84 -0.60 12.65
CA TYR A 265 13.61 -1.36 12.71
C TYR A 265 12.65 -0.85 11.63
N GLY A 266 12.19 -1.75 10.76
CA GLY A 266 11.19 -1.48 9.71
C GLY A 266 9.79 -1.35 10.31
N HIS A 267 8.89 -0.75 9.54
CA HIS A 267 7.51 -0.48 10.01
C HIS A 267 6.56 -1.68 9.92
N ILE A 268 6.96 -2.77 9.29
CA ILE A 268 6.14 -3.99 9.22
C ILE A 268 6.39 -4.81 10.48
N ILE A 269 5.38 -4.84 11.35
CA ILE A 269 5.43 -5.56 12.63
C ILE A 269 4.73 -6.90 12.46
N ASP A 270 5.36 -7.98 12.94
CA ASP A 270 4.69 -9.29 13.04
C ASP A 270 3.67 -9.25 14.21
N PRO A 271 2.36 -9.43 13.94
CA PRO A 271 1.33 -9.37 14.96
C PRO A 271 1.43 -10.48 16.01
N VAL A 272 2.18 -11.55 15.72
CA VAL A 272 2.36 -12.69 16.63
C VAL A 272 3.49 -12.43 17.62
N SER A 273 4.63 -11.97 17.14
CA SER A 273 5.79 -11.70 17.98
C SER A 273 5.77 -10.29 18.61
N GLY A 274 5.08 -9.34 17.98
CA GLY A 274 5.08 -7.93 18.38
C GLY A 274 6.32 -7.16 17.96
N TYR A 275 7.26 -7.78 17.22
CA TYR A 275 8.49 -7.16 16.76
C TYR A 275 8.42 -6.77 15.29
N PRO A 276 9.08 -5.66 14.91
CA PRO A 276 9.34 -5.34 13.51
C PRO A 276 10.11 -6.47 12.81
N GLU A 277 9.57 -6.94 11.68
CA GLU A 277 10.20 -8.00 10.91
C GLU A 277 11.45 -7.46 10.20
N ARG A 278 12.52 -8.25 10.23
CA ARG A 278 13.72 -8.06 9.43
C ARG A 278 13.63 -8.95 8.22
N GLY A 279 13.07 -8.43 7.13
CA GLY A 279 12.85 -9.22 5.93
C GLY A 279 14.14 -9.75 5.33
N LYS A 280 14.13 -11.03 4.99
CA LYS A 280 15.17 -11.67 4.19
C LYS A 280 15.04 -11.33 2.71
N TYR A 281 13.89 -10.81 2.32
CA TYR A 281 13.50 -10.47 0.95
C TYR A 281 12.54 -9.30 0.94
N SER A 282 12.26 -8.75 -0.24
CA SER A 282 11.06 -7.98 -0.51
C SER A 282 10.00 -8.86 -1.17
N ALA A 283 8.72 -8.57 -0.92
CA ALA A 283 7.60 -9.31 -1.47
C ALA A 283 6.80 -8.42 -2.42
N THR A 284 6.83 -8.74 -3.71
CA THR A 284 6.05 -8.06 -4.76
C THR A 284 4.88 -8.95 -5.15
N VAL A 285 3.68 -8.38 -5.14
CA VAL A 285 2.43 -9.05 -5.49
C VAL A 285 1.77 -8.33 -6.66
N CYS A 286 1.45 -9.07 -7.71
CA CYS A 286 0.67 -8.62 -8.84
C CYS A 286 -0.69 -9.31 -8.82
N CYS A 287 -1.77 -8.57 -8.59
CA CYS A 287 -3.16 -9.07 -8.59
C CYS A 287 -4.07 -8.13 -9.39
N ARG A 288 -5.31 -8.53 -9.64
CA ARG A 288 -6.30 -7.64 -10.26
C ARG A 288 -6.72 -6.50 -9.33
N SER A 289 -7.00 -6.78 -8.07
CA SER A 289 -7.34 -5.78 -7.06
C SER A 289 -6.08 -5.18 -6.44
N ALA A 290 -5.99 -3.85 -6.40
CA ALA A 290 -4.91 -3.14 -5.72
C ALA A 290 -5.03 -3.27 -4.20
N MET A 291 -6.26 -3.28 -3.67
CA MET A 291 -6.51 -3.51 -2.25
C MET A 291 -5.96 -4.88 -1.82
N ARG A 292 -6.18 -5.90 -2.64
CA ARG A 292 -5.66 -7.26 -2.38
C ARG A 292 -4.14 -7.34 -2.50
N ALA A 293 -3.56 -6.74 -3.52
CA ALA A 293 -2.10 -6.70 -3.68
C ALA A 293 -1.42 -5.99 -2.50
N ASP A 294 -2.03 -4.92 -1.95
CA ASP A 294 -1.49 -4.12 -0.84
C ASP A 294 -1.34 -4.99 0.42
N TRP A 295 -2.42 -5.60 0.93
CA TRP A 295 -2.32 -6.42 2.13
C TRP A 295 -1.55 -7.73 1.92
N LEU A 296 -1.68 -8.35 0.75
CA LEU A 296 -1.04 -9.64 0.48
C LEU A 296 0.48 -9.51 0.42
N SER A 297 1.01 -8.39 -0.12
CA SER A 297 2.45 -8.13 -0.12
C SER A 297 3.01 -8.07 1.31
N THR A 298 2.28 -7.46 2.24
CA THR A 298 2.64 -7.40 3.67
C THR A 298 2.58 -8.78 4.33
N ALA A 299 1.53 -9.54 4.08
CA ALA A 299 1.39 -10.89 4.62
C ALA A 299 2.49 -11.84 4.11
N VAL A 300 2.79 -11.78 2.82
CA VAL A 300 3.86 -12.58 2.20
C VAL A 300 5.24 -12.15 2.69
N PHE A 301 5.48 -10.86 2.88
CA PHE A 301 6.73 -10.38 3.49
C PHE A 301 6.96 -11.01 4.87
N LEU A 302 5.91 -11.20 5.67
CA LEU A 302 5.98 -11.80 7.02
C LEU A 302 6.08 -13.34 7.00
N ARG A 303 5.46 -14.03 6.04
CA ARG A 303 5.33 -15.51 6.05
C ARG A 303 6.06 -16.21 4.90
N GLY A 304 6.56 -15.47 3.92
CA GLY A 304 7.44 -15.96 2.87
C GLY A 304 6.79 -16.89 1.85
N LYS A 305 7.63 -17.74 1.30
CA LYS A 305 7.33 -18.60 0.14
C LYS A 305 6.08 -19.46 0.33
N LYS A 306 5.87 -20.04 1.49
CA LYS A 306 4.70 -20.90 1.76
C LYS A 306 3.37 -20.18 1.58
N LEU A 307 3.29 -18.93 2.04
CA LEU A 307 2.08 -18.11 1.85
C LEU A 307 1.97 -17.63 0.40
N ALA A 308 3.09 -17.32 -0.26
CA ALA A 308 3.10 -16.95 -1.68
C ALA A 308 2.52 -18.09 -2.55
N GLU A 309 2.99 -19.32 -2.39
CA GLU A 309 2.50 -20.50 -3.12
C GLU A 309 1.00 -20.75 -2.86
N LYS A 310 0.55 -20.61 -1.61
CA LYS A 310 -0.88 -20.69 -1.28
C LYS A 310 -1.68 -19.63 -2.03
N ALA A 311 -1.21 -18.39 -2.03
CA ALA A 311 -1.92 -17.27 -2.64
C ALA A 311 -2.00 -17.41 -4.17
N GLU A 312 -0.93 -17.82 -4.85
CA GLU A 312 -0.94 -18.07 -6.29
C GLU A 312 -1.92 -19.19 -6.68
N LYS A 313 -2.06 -20.21 -5.82
CA LYS A 313 -3.01 -21.31 -6.03
C LYS A 313 -4.48 -20.90 -5.81
N GLU A 314 -4.75 -20.15 -4.73
CA GLU A 314 -6.11 -19.91 -4.25
C GLU A 314 -6.68 -18.55 -4.69
N MET A 315 -5.82 -17.59 -5.08
CA MET A 315 -6.20 -16.23 -5.48
C MET A 315 -5.87 -15.91 -6.93
N ASN A 316 -6.04 -16.85 -7.84
CA ASN A 316 -5.78 -16.63 -9.27
C ASN A 316 -6.71 -15.52 -9.85
N PRO A 317 -6.20 -14.53 -10.63
CA PRO A 317 -4.83 -14.38 -11.05
C PRO A 317 -4.02 -13.47 -10.10
N CYS A 318 -3.27 -14.06 -9.16
CA CYS A 318 -2.22 -13.34 -8.46
C CYS A 318 -0.87 -14.00 -8.78
N HIS A 319 0.16 -13.18 -8.96
CA HIS A 319 1.53 -13.60 -9.17
C HIS A 319 2.45 -12.95 -8.15
N ILE A 320 3.35 -13.72 -7.53
CA ILE A 320 4.16 -13.26 -6.41
C ILE A 320 5.64 -13.47 -6.68
N ILE A 321 6.43 -12.43 -6.45
CA ILE A 321 7.87 -12.44 -6.66
C ILE A 321 8.56 -12.06 -5.34
N LEU A 322 9.44 -12.93 -4.88
CA LEU A 322 10.33 -12.67 -3.76
C LEU A 322 11.72 -12.33 -4.29
N VAL A 323 12.28 -11.21 -3.83
CA VAL A 323 13.66 -10.80 -4.12
C VAL A 323 14.42 -10.83 -2.82
N GLU A 324 15.39 -11.74 -2.71
CA GLU A 324 16.24 -11.90 -1.53
C GLU A 324 17.20 -10.71 -1.37
N LYS A 325 17.58 -10.43 -0.10
CA LYS A 325 18.60 -9.44 0.22
C LYS A 325 20.00 -9.95 -0.04
#